data_a01adf3427a806de3bcb607e8a109c7b
#
_entry.id   a01adf3427a806de3bcb607e8a109c7b
#
_cell.length_a   1.000
_cell.length_b   1.000
_cell.length_c   1.000
_cell.angle_alpha   90.00
_cell.angle_beta   90.00
_cell.angle_gamma   90.00
#
_symmetry.space_group_name_H-M   'P 1'
#
loop_
_entity.id
_entity.type
_entity.pdbx_description
1 polymer ?
#
loop_
_entity_poly.entity_id
_entity_poly.type
_entity_poly.pdbx_seq_one_letter_code
_entity_poly.pdbx_strand_id
1 'polypeptide(L)' 'MVNLYQILGVSANADAATIAFAISECRLQGDINAQVLDKAEEWLLQAEVRAKYDAQLKLEDA' A
#
# COMPACT_ATOMS: atom_id res chain seq x y z
N MET A 1 -12.44 -1.38 -4.47
CA MET A 1 -11.44 -1.17 -3.41
C MET A 1 -10.29 -0.36 -3.97
N VAL A 2 -9.73 0.52 -3.19
CA VAL A 2 -8.58 1.34 -3.62
C VAL A 2 -7.33 0.47 -3.75
N ASN A 3 -6.60 0.64 -4.86
CA ASN A 3 -5.33 -0.07 -5.04
C ASN A 3 -4.20 0.77 -4.46
N LEU A 4 -3.79 0.44 -3.24
CA LEU A 4 -2.75 1.17 -2.52
C LEU A 4 -1.40 1.07 -3.21
N TYR A 5 -1.11 -0.03 -3.90
CA TYR A 5 0.14 -0.18 -4.64
C TYR A 5 0.25 0.86 -5.76
N GLN A 6 -0.84 1.11 -6.47
CA GLN A 6 -0.86 2.13 -7.52
C GLN A 6 -0.69 3.52 -6.94
N ILE A 7 -1.34 3.79 -5.81
CA ILE A 7 -1.22 5.10 -5.14
C ILE A 7 0.21 5.36 -4.73
N LEU A 8 0.90 4.34 -4.21
CA LEU A 8 2.28 4.46 -3.78
C LEU A 8 3.28 4.39 -4.95
N GLY A 9 2.84 3.96 -6.12
CA GLY A 9 3.71 3.81 -7.27
C GLY A 9 4.66 2.62 -7.18
N VAL A 10 4.24 1.55 -6.49
CA VAL A 10 5.04 0.34 -6.33
C VAL A 10 4.34 -0.87 -6.94
N SER A 11 5.11 -1.93 -7.18
CA SER A 11 4.55 -3.20 -7.64
C SER A 11 3.81 -3.90 -6.52
N ALA A 12 2.77 -4.66 -6.86
CA ALA A 12 2.08 -5.51 -5.88
C ALA A 12 3.02 -6.58 -5.30
N ASN A 13 4.13 -6.86 -5.98
CA ASN A 13 5.15 -7.81 -5.53
C ASN A 13 6.26 -7.15 -4.71
N ALA A 14 6.21 -5.84 -4.49
CA ALA A 14 7.24 -5.13 -3.75
C ALA A 14 7.34 -5.66 -2.32
N ASP A 15 8.56 -5.72 -1.79
CA ASP A 15 8.76 -6.14 -0.41
C ASP A 15 8.37 -5.04 0.58
N ALA A 16 8.32 -5.41 1.87
CA ALA A 16 7.91 -4.46 2.91
C ALA A 16 8.82 -3.24 2.97
N ALA A 17 10.12 -3.43 2.78
CA ALA A 17 11.07 -2.31 2.81
C ALA A 17 10.81 -1.31 1.69
N THR A 18 10.54 -1.80 0.48
CA THR A 18 10.21 -0.95 -0.66
C THR A 18 8.91 -0.19 -0.42
N ILE A 19 7.92 -0.87 0.12
CA ILE A 19 6.63 -0.24 0.44
C ILE A 19 6.81 0.83 1.52
N ALA A 20 7.56 0.53 2.57
CA ALA A 20 7.82 1.50 3.64
C ALA A 20 8.55 2.74 3.10
N PHE A 21 9.53 2.54 2.22
CA PHE A 21 10.23 3.64 1.58
C PHE A 21 9.27 4.51 0.76
N ALA A 22 8.40 3.87 -0.02
CA ALA A 22 7.43 4.58 -0.84
C ALA A 22 6.46 5.41 0.02
N ILE A 23 6.02 4.85 1.14
CA ILE A 23 5.15 5.57 2.07
C ILE A 23 5.87 6.81 2.62
N SER A 24 7.13 6.66 3.04
CA SER A 24 7.92 7.79 3.54
C SER A 24 8.07 8.88 2.48
N GLU A 25 8.37 8.50 1.25
CA GLU A 25 8.50 9.46 0.15
C GLU A 25 7.19 10.21 -0.11
N CYS A 26 6.07 9.50 -0.09
CA CYS A 26 4.76 10.13 -0.28
C CYS A 26 4.43 11.10 0.84
N ARG A 27 4.81 10.78 2.08
CA ARG A 27 4.61 11.70 3.21
C ARG A 27 5.42 12.97 3.04
N LEU A 28 6.66 12.85 2.57
CA LEU A 28 7.52 14.00 2.36
C LEU A 28 7.01 14.91 1.24
N GLN A 29 6.47 14.31 0.18
CA GLN A 29 5.95 15.07 -0.95
C GLN A 29 4.62 15.73 -0.66
N GLY A 30 3.82 15.13 0.22
CA GLY A 30 2.53 15.68 0.62
C GLY A 30 1.44 15.57 -0.44
N ASP A 31 1.63 14.78 -1.49
CA ASP A 31 0.68 14.63 -2.59
C ASP A 31 -0.48 13.70 -2.26
N ILE A 32 -0.33 12.88 -1.24
CA ILE A 32 -1.31 11.86 -0.88
C ILE A 32 -1.83 12.16 0.52
N ASN A 33 -3.14 12.00 0.71
CA ASN A 33 -3.79 12.20 2.00
C ASN A 33 -3.12 11.33 3.06
N ALA A 34 -2.79 11.93 4.22
CA ALA A 34 -2.13 11.23 5.31
C ALA A 34 -2.92 10.01 5.80
N GLN A 35 -4.25 10.08 5.78
CA GLN A 35 -5.08 8.95 6.18
C GLN A 35 -4.90 7.75 5.25
N VAL A 36 -4.73 7.99 3.96
CA VAL A 36 -4.47 6.92 2.98
C VAL A 36 -3.10 6.30 3.28
N LEU A 37 -2.10 7.12 3.58
CA LEU A 37 -0.76 6.62 3.90
C LEU A 37 -0.76 5.82 5.21
N ASP A 38 -1.53 6.25 6.20
CA ASP A 38 -1.68 5.50 7.45
C ASP A 38 -2.30 4.13 7.20
N LYS A 39 -3.32 4.07 6.35
CA LYS A 39 -3.94 2.80 5.97
C LYS A 39 -2.97 1.90 5.22
N ALA A 40 -2.20 2.45 4.29
CA ALA A 40 -1.20 1.68 3.55
C ALA A 40 -0.16 1.09 4.50
N GLU A 41 0.33 1.89 5.44
CA GLU A 41 1.28 1.44 6.43
C GLU A 41 0.72 0.31 7.28
N GLU A 42 -0.52 0.45 7.74
CA GLU A 42 -1.18 -0.55 8.57
C GLU A 42 -1.44 -1.85 7.80
N TRP A 43 -1.84 -1.74 6.53
CA TRP A 43 -2.29 -2.91 5.76
C TRP A 43 -1.19 -3.60 4.97
N LEU A 44 -0.19 -2.85 4.51
CA LEU A 44 0.82 -3.41 3.61
C LEU A 44 2.12 -3.80 4.31
N LEU A 45 2.35 -3.32 5.53
CA LEU A 45 3.58 -3.62 6.27
C LEU A 45 3.42 -4.78 7.24
N GLN A 46 2.19 -5.30 7.41
CA GLN A 46 1.92 -6.48 8.24
C GLN A 46 1.55 -7.64 7.32
N ALA A 47 2.34 -8.71 7.36
CA ALA A 47 2.22 -9.80 6.41
C ALA A 47 0.81 -10.41 6.36
N GLU A 48 0.20 -10.64 7.52
CA GLU A 48 -1.13 -11.24 7.58
C GLU A 48 -2.21 -10.33 7.00
N VAL A 49 -2.16 -9.06 7.34
CA VAL A 49 -3.12 -8.06 6.84
C VAL A 49 -2.91 -7.86 5.35
N ARG A 50 -1.66 -7.78 4.93
CA ARG A 50 -1.33 -7.63 3.51
C ARG A 50 -1.88 -8.79 2.68
N ALA A 51 -1.73 -10.03 3.17
CA ALA A 51 -2.23 -11.20 2.46
C ALA A 51 -3.75 -11.12 2.25
N LYS A 52 -4.48 -10.68 3.26
CA LYS A 52 -5.93 -10.50 3.17
C LYS A 52 -6.30 -9.39 2.19
N TYR A 53 -5.57 -8.29 2.23
CA TYR A 53 -5.78 -7.17 1.32
C TYR A 53 -5.53 -7.60 -0.12
N ASP A 54 -4.42 -8.31 -0.37
CA ASP A 54 -4.08 -8.78 -1.71
C ASP A 54 -5.14 -9.72 -2.26
N ALA A 55 -5.68 -10.60 -1.42
CA ALA A 55 -6.73 -11.53 -1.82
C ALA A 55 -8.00 -10.77 -2.23
N GLN A 56 -8.39 -9.77 -1.47
CA GLN A 56 -9.54 -8.93 -1.79
C GLN A 56 -9.34 -8.16 -3.09
N LEU A 57 -8.14 -7.62 -3.27
CA LEU A 57 -7.82 -6.85 -4.46
C LEU A 57 -7.91 -7.71 -5.72
N LYS A 58 -7.43 -8.95 -5.65
CA LYS A 58 -7.54 -9.90 -6.76
C LYS A 58 -8.98 -10.22 -7.10
N LEU A 59 -9.83 -10.41 -6.09
CA LEU A 59 -11.24 -10.72 -6.31
C LEU A 59 -11.95 -9.57 -7.02
N GLU A 60 -11.60 -8.34 -6.71
CA GLU A 60 -12.24 -7.18 -7.32
C GLU A 60 -11.74 -6.92 -8.73
N ASP A 61 -10.49 -7.29 -9.04
CA ASP A 61 -9.91 -7.12 -10.36
C ASP A 61 -10.25 -8.26 -11.32
N ALA A 62 -10.79 -9.34 -10.81
CA ALA A 62 -11.09 -10.53 -11.62
C ALA A 62 -12.29 -10.31 -12.55
#